data_753854dc8b6aebacf9dd9f9694196e4a
#
_entry.id   753854dc8b6aebacf9dd9f9694196e4a
#
_cell.length_a   1.000
_cell.length_b   1.000
_cell.length_c   1.000
_cell.angle_alpha   90.00
_cell.angle_beta   90.00
_cell.angle_gamma   90.00
#
_symmetry.space_group_name_H-M   'P 1'
#
loop_
_entity.id
_entity.type
_entity.pdbx_description
1 polymer ?
#
loop_
_entity_poly.entity_id
_entity_poly.type
_entity_poly.pdbx_seq_one_letter_code
_entity_poly.pdbx_strand_id
1 'polypeptide(L)'
;MGGVFGVASKSSCTMDLFFGIDYHSHLGTRRGGMAVYGPNGFNRSIHNIENSPFRTKFERDVEELEGNLGIGCISDMEPQPLLIQSHLGSFAITTVGKINNEEELVREAYANGHIHFMEMSGGRINATELVAALINQKDSLVEGLQYVHEKIDGSMTVLLLAPEASTPPGTGWAAPRCSSEKRGGLLCLLRELRIYQPGLQ
;
A
#
# COMPACT_ATOMS: atom_id res chain seq x y z
N MET A 1 -12.20 -8.54 -4.05
CA MET A 1 -12.22 -7.09 -4.36
C MET A 1 -11.72 -6.33 -3.15
N GLY A 2 -11.53 -5.03 -3.25
CA GLY A 2 -11.06 -4.23 -2.11
C GLY A 2 -11.06 -2.74 -2.45
N GLY A 3 -10.79 -1.92 -1.45
CA GLY A 3 -10.66 -0.49 -1.58
C GLY A 3 -9.50 0.04 -0.76
N VAL A 4 -8.92 1.14 -1.17
CA VAL A 4 -7.83 1.81 -0.47
C VAL A 4 -8.20 3.27 -0.19
N PHE A 5 -7.70 3.80 0.90
CA PHE A 5 -7.84 5.20 1.25
C PHE A 5 -6.54 5.72 1.87
N GLY A 6 -6.16 6.94 1.53
CA GLY A 6 -4.99 7.60 2.09
C GLY A 6 -5.28 9.05 2.44
N VAL A 7 -4.66 9.53 3.50
CA VAL A 7 -4.86 10.88 4.02
C VAL A 7 -3.55 11.47 4.52
N ALA A 8 -3.38 12.76 4.24
CA ALA A 8 -2.33 13.59 4.82
C ALA A 8 -2.98 14.85 5.42
N SER A 9 -2.69 15.15 6.67
CA SER A 9 -3.28 16.26 7.40
C SER A 9 -2.22 17.06 8.15
N LYS A 10 -2.56 18.27 8.55
CA LYS A 10 -1.74 19.07 9.49
C LYS A 10 -1.99 18.71 10.95
N SER A 11 -3.11 18.06 11.23
CA SER A 11 -3.52 17.54 12.54
C SER A 11 -3.64 16.02 12.47
N SER A 12 -4.12 15.38 13.54
CA SER A 12 -4.41 13.94 13.51
C SER A 12 -5.35 13.60 12.36
N CYS A 13 -4.99 12.58 11.58
CA CYS A 13 -5.75 12.12 10.42
C CYS A 13 -6.54 10.83 10.70
N THR A 14 -6.48 10.29 11.91
CA THR A 14 -6.97 8.96 12.22
C THR A 14 -8.46 8.80 11.97
N MET A 15 -9.26 9.81 12.37
CA MET A 15 -10.70 9.79 12.14
C MET A 15 -11.06 9.89 10.66
N ASP A 16 -10.35 10.73 9.90
CA ASP A 16 -10.57 10.88 8.45
C ASP A 16 -10.21 9.57 7.73
N LEU A 17 -9.11 8.93 8.14
CA LEU A 17 -8.70 7.63 7.65
C LEU A 17 -9.76 6.56 7.95
N PHE A 18 -10.23 6.50 9.19
CA PHE A 18 -11.25 5.55 9.63
C PHE A 18 -12.53 5.66 8.80
N PHE A 19 -13.09 6.87 8.67
CA PHE A 19 -14.30 7.07 7.87
C PHE A 19 -14.07 6.85 6.38
N GLY A 20 -12.89 7.21 5.87
CA GLY A 20 -12.53 6.96 4.48
C GLY A 20 -12.48 5.47 4.14
N ILE A 21 -11.95 4.64 5.03
CA ILE A 21 -11.92 3.18 4.85
C ILE A 21 -13.30 2.59 5.08
N ASP A 22 -14.02 3.04 6.09
CA ASP A 22 -15.39 2.58 6.37
C ASP A 22 -16.32 2.80 5.17
N TYR A 23 -16.15 3.93 4.46
CA TYR A 23 -16.88 4.17 3.21
C TYR A 23 -16.61 3.10 2.15
N HIS A 24 -15.40 2.52 2.14
CA HIS A 24 -15.02 1.43 1.24
C HIS A 24 -15.32 0.04 1.80
N SER A 25 -15.87 -0.09 2.99
CA SER A 25 -16.11 -1.39 3.66
C SER A 25 -17.05 -2.32 2.90
N HIS A 26 -17.86 -1.78 1.98
CA HIS A 26 -18.72 -2.55 1.09
C HIS A 26 -17.97 -3.23 -0.08
N LEU A 27 -16.70 -2.87 -0.33
CA LEU A 27 -15.89 -3.41 -1.42
C LEU A 27 -15.16 -4.70 -1.09
N GLY A 28 -15.17 -5.13 0.17
CA GLY A 28 -14.56 -6.37 0.63
C GLY A 28 -15.13 -6.78 1.99
N THR A 29 -14.99 -8.05 2.32
CA THR A 29 -15.68 -8.65 3.47
C THR A 29 -14.76 -9.35 4.46
N ARG A 30 -13.46 -9.50 4.15
CA ARG A 30 -12.58 -10.34 4.96
C ARG A 30 -11.69 -9.58 5.91
N ARG A 31 -10.98 -8.58 5.42
CA ARG A 31 -9.95 -7.89 6.18
C ARG A 31 -10.05 -6.39 6.00
N GLY A 32 -9.82 -5.67 7.08
CA GLY A 32 -9.59 -4.24 7.08
C GLY A 32 -8.27 -3.93 7.76
N GLY A 33 -7.61 -2.87 7.33
CA GLY A 33 -6.38 -2.43 7.94
C GLY A 33 -6.14 -0.94 7.81
N MET A 34 -5.48 -0.39 8.83
CA MET A 34 -5.08 1.00 8.93
C MET A 34 -3.61 1.08 9.34
N ALA A 35 -2.85 1.97 8.74
CA ALA A 35 -1.53 2.35 9.20
C ALA A 35 -1.42 3.87 9.22
N VAL A 36 -0.87 4.40 10.28
CA VAL A 36 -0.63 5.83 10.46
C VAL A 36 0.83 6.09 10.78
N TYR A 37 1.31 7.26 10.40
CA TYR A 37 2.62 7.76 10.79
C TYR A 37 2.46 9.06 11.56
N GLY A 38 3.09 9.12 12.73
CA GLY A 38 3.04 10.25 13.64
C GLY A 38 4.32 10.41 14.46
N PRO A 39 4.28 11.15 15.58
CA PRO A 39 5.46 11.42 16.41
C PRO A 39 6.18 10.17 16.92
N ASN A 40 5.44 9.08 17.12
CA ASN A 40 5.93 7.81 17.61
C ASN A 40 6.31 6.82 16.48
N GLY A 41 6.39 7.29 15.23
CA GLY A 41 6.65 6.46 14.06
C GLY A 41 5.40 5.81 13.48
N PHE A 42 5.57 4.66 12.84
CA PHE A 42 4.47 3.89 12.27
C PHE A 42 3.71 3.10 13.33
N ASN A 43 2.39 3.20 13.29
CA ASN A 43 1.46 2.33 14.01
C ASN A 43 0.48 1.71 13.01
N ARG A 44 0.13 0.43 13.26
CA ARG A 44 -0.73 -0.33 12.35
C ARG A 44 -1.73 -1.18 13.14
N SER A 45 -2.96 -1.25 12.62
CA SER A 45 -3.99 -2.18 13.08
C SER A 45 -4.60 -2.92 11.89
N ILE A 46 -4.80 -4.24 12.03
CA ILE A 46 -5.42 -5.10 11.01
C ILE A 46 -6.40 -6.03 11.70
N HIS A 47 -7.63 -6.10 11.19
CA HIS A 47 -8.66 -7.00 11.71
C HIS A 47 -9.33 -7.82 10.62
N ASN A 48 -9.79 -9.01 11.04
CA ASN A 48 -10.77 -9.77 10.28
C ASN A 48 -12.14 -9.14 10.51
N ILE A 49 -12.82 -8.79 9.42
CA ILE A 49 -14.14 -8.13 9.42
C ILE A 49 -15.27 -9.04 8.90
N GLU A 50 -15.00 -10.35 8.70
CA GLU A 50 -16.00 -11.31 8.22
C GLU A 50 -17.22 -11.42 9.14
N ASN A 51 -16.98 -11.39 10.45
CA ASN A 51 -18.00 -11.63 11.47
C ASN A 51 -18.45 -10.36 12.21
N SER A 52 -17.91 -9.21 11.84
CA SER A 52 -18.21 -7.93 12.50
C SER A 52 -17.88 -6.77 11.58
N PRO A 53 -18.71 -5.73 11.52
CA PRO A 53 -18.46 -4.57 10.69
C PRO A 53 -17.13 -3.91 10.99
N PHE A 54 -16.52 -3.27 9.99
CA PHE A 54 -15.27 -2.53 10.10
C PHE A 54 -15.28 -1.56 11.29
N ARG A 55 -16.33 -0.76 11.44
CA ARG A 55 -16.49 0.20 12.55
C ARG A 55 -16.30 -0.44 13.93
N THR A 56 -16.99 -1.54 14.17
CA THR A 56 -16.95 -2.21 15.47
C THR A 56 -15.57 -2.78 15.79
N LYS A 57 -14.84 -3.23 14.75
CA LYS A 57 -13.51 -3.81 14.94
C LYS A 57 -12.45 -2.77 15.22
N PHE A 58 -12.57 -1.58 14.62
CA PHE A 58 -11.56 -0.54 14.69
C PHE A 58 -11.87 0.59 15.68
N GLU A 59 -13.01 0.52 16.37
CA GLU A 59 -13.45 1.57 17.31
C GLU A 59 -12.40 1.89 18.39
N ARG A 60 -11.74 0.88 18.94
CA ARG A 60 -10.68 1.05 19.94
C ARG A 60 -9.36 1.50 19.30
N ASP A 61 -9.02 0.93 18.16
CA ASP A 61 -7.77 1.27 17.46
C ASP A 61 -7.72 2.74 17.08
N VAL A 62 -8.85 3.33 16.70
CA VAL A 62 -8.94 4.75 16.37
C VAL A 62 -8.57 5.67 17.52
N GLU A 63 -8.82 5.27 18.76
CA GLU A 63 -8.45 6.01 19.96
C GLU A 63 -6.94 5.89 20.27
N GLU A 64 -6.32 4.78 19.89
CA GLU A 64 -4.91 4.46 20.16
C GLU A 64 -3.96 4.93 19.04
N LEU A 65 -4.47 4.98 17.79
CA LEU A 65 -3.69 5.38 16.64
C LEU A 65 -3.56 6.91 16.58
N GLU A 66 -2.35 7.40 16.57
CA GLU A 66 -2.05 8.83 16.43
C GLU A 66 -1.09 9.07 15.28
N GLY A 67 -1.50 9.92 14.32
CA GLY A 67 -0.68 10.29 13.18
C GLY A 67 -1.33 11.35 12.32
N ASN A 68 -0.52 12.01 11.52
CA ASN A 68 -0.95 13.03 10.57
C ASN A 68 -0.89 12.54 9.10
N LEU A 69 -0.32 11.37 8.87
CA LEU A 69 -0.30 10.67 7.60
C LEU A 69 -0.89 9.27 7.81
N GLY A 70 -1.74 8.82 6.92
CA GLY A 70 -2.36 7.52 7.04
C GLY A 70 -2.74 6.89 5.72
N ILE A 71 -2.64 5.55 5.69
CA ILE A 71 -3.17 4.71 4.61
C ILE A 71 -3.96 3.56 5.20
N GLY A 72 -4.91 3.06 4.44
CA GLY A 72 -5.65 1.88 4.84
C GLY A 72 -6.37 1.23 3.68
N CYS A 73 -6.86 0.04 3.95
CA CYS A 73 -7.54 -0.76 2.95
C CYS A 73 -8.61 -1.67 3.53
N ILE A 74 -9.51 -2.05 2.65
CA ILE A 74 -10.36 -3.23 2.76
C ILE A 74 -9.86 -4.23 1.73
N SER A 75 -9.63 -5.48 2.12
CA SER A 75 -9.11 -6.53 1.25
C SER A 75 -9.76 -7.87 1.55
N ASP A 76 -10.06 -8.62 0.50
CA ASP A 76 -10.51 -10.02 0.61
C ASP A 76 -9.35 -11.01 0.56
N MET A 77 -8.14 -10.53 0.32
CA MET A 77 -6.97 -11.39 0.09
C MET A 77 -6.06 -11.42 1.32
N GLU A 78 -5.21 -10.46 1.49
CA GLU A 78 -4.10 -10.52 2.44
C GLU A 78 -4.26 -9.50 3.58
N PRO A 79 -3.60 -9.77 4.74
CA PRO A 79 -3.48 -8.76 5.80
C PRO A 79 -2.62 -7.58 5.31
N GLN A 80 -3.17 -6.38 5.38
CA GLN A 80 -2.55 -5.12 4.93
C GLN A 80 -3.06 -3.96 5.80
N PRO A 81 -2.37 -2.79 5.86
CA PRO A 81 -1.10 -2.43 5.21
C PRO A 81 0.11 -3.20 5.73
N LEU A 82 1.15 -3.38 4.91
CA LEU A 82 2.45 -3.88 5.37
C LEU A 82 3.36 -2.73 5.78
N LEU A 83 4.08 -2.91 6.88
CA LEU A 83 5.17 -2.02 7.31
C LEU A 83 6.49 -2.63 6.86
N ILE A 84 7.23 -1.92 6.04
CA ILE A 84 8.48 -2.37 5.44
C ILE A 84 9.63 -1.51 5.96
N GLN A 85 10.70 -2.17 6.35
CA GLN A 85 11.98 -1.55 6.65
C GLN A 85 13.00 -2.02 5.63
N SER A 86 13.58 -1.10 4.87
CA SER A 86 14.53 -1.43 3.82
C SER A 86 15.66 -0.39 3.71
N HIS A 87 16.54 -0.55 2.73
CA HIS A 87 17.56 0.44 2.40
C HIS A 87 16.96 1.77 1.90
N LEU A 88 15.71 1.75 1.45
CA LEU A 88 14.95 2.95 1.04
C LEU A 88 14.30 3.67 2.24
N GLY A 89 14.55 3.19 3.48
CA GLY A 89 13.90 3.67 4.70
C GLY A 89 12.69 2.83 5.09
N SER A 90 11.94 3.36 6.06
CA SER A 90 10.69 2.74 6.51
C SER A 90 9.51 3.29 5.72
N PHE A 91 8.64 2.41 5.27
CA PHE A 91 7.40 2.80 4.60
C PHE A 91 6.25 1.83 4.89
N ALA A 92 5.04 2.32 4.77
CA ALA A 92 3.84 1.47 4.77
C ALA A 92 3.31 1.34 3.35
N ILE A 93 2.82 0.16 2.99
CA ILE A 93 2.29 -0.12 1.65
C ILE A 93 1.00 -0.91 1.74
N THR A 94 0.07 -0.58 0.87
CA THR A 94 -1.14 -1.38 0.62
C THR A 94 -1.41 -1.47 -0.87
N THR A 95 -1.94 -2.61 -1.29
CA THR A 95 -2.25 -2.89 -2.69
C THR A 95 -3.62 -3.51 -2.82
N VAL A 96 -4.34 -3.15 -3.86
CA VAL A 96 -5.60 -3.78 -4.26
C VAL A 96 -5.58 -4.01 -5.75
N GLY A 97 -5.77 -5.26 -6.16
CA GLY A 97 -5.76 -5.61 -7.58
C GLY A 97 -5.47 -7.08 -7.82
N LYS A 98 -5.01 -7.39 -9.02
CA LYS A 98 -4.63 -8.74 -9.44
C LYS A 98 -3.35 -8.69 -10.26
N ILE A 99 -2.39 -9.54 -9.91
CA ILE A 99 -1.15 -9.79 -10.64
C ILE A 99 -1.36 -11.09 -11.42
N ASN A 100 -1.25 -11.04 -12.74
CA ASN A 100 -1.43 -12.21 -13.59
C ASN A 100 -0.13 -13.03 -13.70
N ASN A 101 1.02 -12.37 -13.65
CA ASN A 101 2.35 -12.97 -13.76
C ASN A 101 3.06 -13.18 -12.41
N GLU A 102 2.30 -13.34 -11.31
CA GLU A 102 2.81 -13.49 -9.93
C GLU A 102 3.88 -14.59 -9.82
N GLU A 103 3.61 -15.79 -10.37
CA GLU A 103 4.55 -16.92 -10.30
C GLU A 103 5.87 -16.66 -11.03
N GLU A 104 5.83 -15.91 -12.12
CA GLU A 104 7.01 -15.52 -12.88
C GLU A 104 7.87 -14.53 -12.09
N LEU A 105 7.25 -13.50 -11.53
CA LEU A 105 7.91 -12.50 -10.71
C LEU A 105 8.54 -13.11 -9.46
N VAL A 106 7.86 -14.07 -8.83
CA VAL A 106 8.40 -14.79 -7.66
C VAL A 106 9.63 -15.62 -8.06
N ARG A 107 9.58 -16.32 -9.21
CA ARG A 107 10.74 -17.06 -9.73
C ARG A 107 11.92 -16.15 -10.06
N GLU A 108 11.67 -15.01 -10.70
CA GLU A 108 12.71 -14.01 -10.95
C GLU A 108 13.32 -13.49 -9.63
N ALA A 109 12.47 -13.20 -8.64
CA ALA A 109 12.91 -12.75 -7.33
C ALA A 109 13.83 -13.75 -6.64
N TYR A 110 13.49 -15.03 -6.66
CA TYR A 110 14.35 -16.09 -6.11
C TYR A 110 15.63 -16.32 -6.93
N ALA A 111 15.58 -16.19 -8.25
CA ALA A 111 16.76 -16.37 -9.12
C ALA A 111 17.80 -15.26 -8.90
N ASN A 112 17.36 -14.05 -8.58
CA ASN A 112 18.24 -12.92 -8.26
C ASN A 112 18.87 -13.00 -6.87
N GLY A 113 18.48 -13.98 -6.04
CA GLY A 113 19.06 -14.35 -4.76
C GLY A 113 18.68 -13.42 -3.59
N HIS A 114 18.58 -14.02 -2.39
CA HIS A 114 18.43 -13.32 -1.10
C HIS A 114 17.08 -12.63 -0.81
N ILE A 115 16.02 -12.93 -1.53
CA ILE A 115 14.68 -12.46 -1.20
C ILE A 115 13.98 -13.52 -0.35
N HIS A 116 13.40 -13.10 0.77
CA HIS A 116 12.53 -13.90 1.61
C HIS A 116 11.15 -13.28 1.61
N PHE A 117 10.13 -14.10 1.42
CA PHE A 117 8.74 -13.70 1.64
C PHE A 117 8.30 -14.25 3.00
N MET A 118 7.89 -13.35 3.88
CA MET A 118 7.55 -13.68 5.26
C MET A 118 6.05 -13.89 5.46
N GLU A 119 5.24 -13.20 4.65
CA GLU A 119 3.79 -13.26 4.74
C GLU A 119 3.22 -14.24 3.71
N MET A 120 2.65 -15.33 4.20
CA MET A 120 1.96 -16.30 3.36
C MET A 120 0.49 -16.41 3.76
N SER A 121 -0.39 -16.41 2.78
CA SER A 121 -1.81 -16.60 3.00
C SER A 121 -2.32 -17.78 2.15
N GLY A 122 -2.77 -18.85 2.83
CA GLY A 122 -3.26 -20.04 2.12
C GLY A 122 -2.23 -20.74 1.24
N GLY A 123 -0.94 -20.70 1.61
CA GLY A 123 0.17 -21.30 0.83
C GLY A 123 0.65 -20.43 -0.34
N ARG A 124 0.13 -19.21 -0.49
CA ARG A 124 0.55 -18.23 -1.50
C ARG A 124 1.32 -17.09 -0.85
N ILE A 125 2.24 -16.51 -1.60
CA ILE A 125 2.97 -15.33 -1.18
C ILE A 125 2.00 -14.15 -1.13
N ASN A 126 2.19 -13.25 -0.16
CA ASN A 126 1.43 -12.01 -0.09
C ASN A 126 1.81 -11.12 -1.29
N ALA A 127 0.82 -10.81 -2.15
CA ALA A 127 1.04 -10.00 -3.35
C ALA A 127 1.55 -8.59 -3.01
N THR A 128 1.14 -8.02 -1.88
CA THR A 128 1.65 -6.72 -1.39
C THR A 128 3.12 -6.79 -1.02
N GLU A 129 3.56 -7.91 -0.42
CA GLU A 129 4.97 -8.15 -0.11
C GLU A 129 5.81 -8.33 -1.39
N LEU A 130 5.27 -9.02 -2.39
CA LEU A 130 5.92 -9.13 -3.70
C LEU A 130 6.14 -7.74 -4.34
N VAL A 131 5.13 -6.88 -4.30
CA VAL A 131 5.26 -5.49 -4.78
C VAL A 131 6.32 -4.73 -4.00
N ALA A 132 6.35 -4.84 -2.68
CA ALA A 132 7.39 -4.22 -1.85
C ALA A 132 8.79 -4.75 -2.17
N ALA A 133 8.92 -6.06 -2.44
CA ALA A 133 10.19 -6.67 -2.85
C ALA A 133 10.67 -6.17 -4.21
N LEU A 134 9.76 -5.96 -5.16
CA LEU A 134 10.11 -5.35 -6.46
C LEU A 134 10.56 -3.89 -6.30
N ILE A 135 9.86 -3.10 -5.46
CA ILE A 135 10.25 -1.72 -5.15
C ILE A 135 11.67 -1.69 -4.58
N ASN A 136 11.98 -2.60 -3.66
CA ASN A 136 13.28 -2.68 -2.99
C ASN A 136 14.44 -3.12 -3.91
N GLN A 137 14.20 -3.47 -5.16
CA GLN A 137 15.26 -3.74 -6.15
C GLN A 137 15.85 -2.46 -6.76
N LYS A 138 15.33 -1.29 -6.42
CA LYS A 138 15.75 0.00 -6.97
C LYS A 138 16.30 0.91 -5.88
N ASP A 139 16.98 1.98 -6.31
CA ASP A 139 17.67 2.92 -5.43
C ASP A 139 16.75 4.01 -4.86
N SER A 140 15.53 4.11 -5.36
CA SER A 140 14.52 5.04 -4.86
C SER A 140 13.11 4.45 -4.93
N LEU A 141 12.21 4.94 -4.06
CA LEU A 141 10.79 4.53 -4.06
C LEU A 141 10.10 4.83 -5.40
N VAL A 142 10.47 5.94 -6.05
CA VAL A 142 9.90 6.35 -7.34
C VAL A 142 10.32 5.38 -8.44
N GLU A 143 11.62 5.09 -8.54
CA GLU A 143 12.13 4.11 -9.52
C GLU A 143 11.59 2.70 -9.24
N GLY A 144 11.44 2.34 -7.96
CA GLY A 144 10.81 1.09 -7.55
C GLY A 144 9.38 0.98 -8.03
N LEU A 145 8.59 2.02 -7.89
CA LEU A 145 7.22 2.05 -8.37
C LEU A 145 7.12 2.05 -9.91
N GLN A 146 8.06 2.72 -10.60
CA GLN A 146 8.17 2.62 -12.06
C GLN A 146 8.47 1.20 -12.50
N TYR A 147 9.40 0.56 -11.84
CA TYR A 147 9.76 -0.84 -12.11
C TYR A 147 8.60 -1.80 -11.86
N VAL A 148 7.86 -1.62 -10.78
CA VAL A 148 6.63 -2.37 -10.52
C VAL A 148 5.63 -2.19 -11.66
N HIS A 149 5.47 -0.96 -12.14
CA HIS A 149 4.58 -0.67 -13.26
C HIS A 149 4.98 -1.38 -14.56
N GLU A 150 6.27 -1.47 -14.83
CA GLU A 150 6.80 -2.12 -16.04
C GLU A 150 6.72 -3.66 -15.96
N LYS A 151 6.91 -4.21 -14.75
CA LYS A 151 7.03 -5.66 -14.55
C LYS A 151 5.71 -6.38 -14.31
N ILE A 152 4.75 -5.73 -13.68
CA ILE A 152 3.48 -6.37 -13.35
C ILE A 152 2.55 -6.40 -14.56
N ASP A 153 2.14 -7.59 -14.94
CA ASP A 153 0.98 -7.82 -15.81
C ASP A 153 -0.26 -7.95 -14.94
N GLY A 154 -1.21 -7.02 -15.09
CA GLY A 154 -2.44 -7.02 -14.32
C GLY A 154 -3.04 -5.64 -14.07
N SER A 155 -3.98 -5.57 -13.13
CA SER A 155 -4.59 -4.33 -12.67
C SER A 155 -4.33 -4.18 -11.17
N MET A 156 -3.67 -3.09 -10.78
CA MET A 156 -3.31 -2.87 -9.38
C MET A 156 -3.34 -1.39 -9.01
N THR A 157 -3.85 -1.12 -7.83
CA THR A 157 -3.69 0.16 -7.14
C THR A 157 -2.69 -0.04 -6.01
N VAL A 158 -1.68 0.79 -5.97
CA VAL A 158 -0.66 0.82 -4.90
C VAL A 158 -0.78 2.13 -4.15
N LEU A 159 -0.83 2.04 -2.82
CA LEU A 159 -0.76 3.20 -1.94
C LEU A 159 0.44 3.02 -1.01
N LEU A 160 1.36 3.98 -1.05
CA LEU A 160 2.61 3.93 -0.29
C LEU A 160 2.71 5.19 0.59
N LEU A 161 3.00 4.98 1.86
CA LEU A 161 3.23 6.01 2.85
C LEU A 161 4.69 5.97 3.30
N ALA A 162 5.45 7.00 2.97
CA ALA A 162 6.83 7.19 3.42
C ALA A 162 6.98 8.55 4.11
N PRO A 163 7.54 8.60 5.33
CA PRO A 163 7.70 9.85 6.06
C PRO A 163 8.73 10.79 5.42
N GLU A 164 9.70 10.24 4.70
CA GLU A 164 10.79 10.95 4.03
C GLU A 164 10.88 10.55 2.55
N ALA A 165 9.84 10.85 1.78
CA ALA A 165 9.94 10.71 0.33
C ALA A 165 10.75 11.88 -0.24
N SER A 166 12.06 11.72 -0.38
CA SER A 166 12.88 12.60 -1.20
C SER A 166 12.54 12.34 -2.66
N THR A 167 11.66 13.16 -3.23
CA THR A 167 11.43 13.17 -4.67
C THR A 167 12.62 13.85 -5.33
N PRO A 168 13.40 13.17 -6.19
CA PRO A 168 14.47 13.83 -6.90
C PRO A 168 13.88 14.96 -7.76
N PRO A 169 14.49 16.16 -7.77
CA PRO A 169 14.03 17.27 -8.59
C PRO A 169 14.19 16.90 -10.07
N GLY A 170 13.11 16.92 -10.82
CA GLY A 170 13.15 16.76 -12.29
C GLY A 170 12.40 15.58 -12.86
N THR A 171 11.82 14.69 -12.07
CA THR A 171 10.95 13.62 -12.58
C THR A 171 9.57 14.20 -12.92
N GLY A 172 9.28 14.33 -14.21
CA GLY A 172 8.00 14.84 -14.75
C GLY A 172 6.78 13.93 -14.51
N TRP A 173 6.72 13.28 -13.36
CA TRP A 173 5.58 12.49 -12.93
C TRP A 173 4.57 13.42 -12.26
N ALA A 174 3.48 13.65 -12.96
CA ALA A 174 2.30 14.20 -12.34
C ALA A 174 1.69 13.13 -11.41
N ALA A 175 2.19 13.05 -10.18
CA ALA A 175 1.38 12.49 -9.11
C ALA A 175 0.06 13.26 -9.10
N PRO A 176 -1.12 12.60 -8.96
CA PRO A 176 -2.32 13.34 -8.67
C PRO A 176 -2.00 14.20 -7.45
N ARG A 177 -2.17 15.51 -7.59
CA ARG A 177 -1.75 16.49 -6.61
C ARG A 177 -2.47 16.24 -5.30
N CYS A 178 -1.83 15.55 -4.37
CA CYS A 178 -2.03 15.87 -2.97
C CYS A 178 -1.30 17.19 -2.74
N SER A 179 -2.03 18.28 -2.75
CA SER A 179 -1.51 19.61 -2.46
C SER A 179 -1.14 19.69 -0.98
N SER A 180 0.11 19.40 -0.64
CA SER A 180 0.69 19.86 0.61
C SER A 180 2.14 20.26 0.39
N GLU A 181 2.39 21.53 0.53
CA GLU A 181 3.71 22.09 0.66
C GLU A 181 4.43 21.52 1.88
N LYS A 182 5.59 20.91 1.61
CA LYS A 182 6.75 20.76 2.48
C LYS A 182 6.59 20.18 3.90
N ARG A 183 7.12 18.99 4.04
CA ARG A 183 7.61 18.19 5.18
C ARG A 183 6.74 16.97 5.49
N GLY A 184 7.27 15.81 5.11
CA GLY A 184 6.64 14.50 5.30
C GLY A 184 5.70 14.18 4.12
N GLY A 185 6.17 13.40 3.17
CA GLY A 185 5.40 13.17 1.95
C GLY A 185 4.53 11.92 2.04
N LEU A 186 3.22 12.08 1.87
CA LEU A 186 2.37 11.01 1.39
C LEU A 186 2.62 10.87 -0.11
N LEU A 187 3.34 9.85 -0.53
CA LEU A 187 3.42 9.49 -1.93
C LEU A 187 2.21 8.64 -2.28
N CYS A 188 1.14 9.32 -2.65
CA CYS A 188 -0.08 8.69 -3.16
C CYS A 188 0.13 8.41 -4.64
N LEU A 189 0.52 7.20 -5.01
CA LEU A 189 0.46 6.74 -6.38
C LEU A 189 -0.84 5.97 -6.58
N LEU A 190 -1.92 6.73 -6.78
CA LEU A 190 -3.14 6.22 -7.37
C LEU A 190 -2.87 6.04 -8.87
N ARG A 191 -2.53 4.83 -9.28
CA ARG A 191 -2.54 4.47 -10.69
C ARG A 191 -3.35 3.20 -10.89
N GLU A 192 -4.46 3.37 -11.54
CA GLU A 192 -5.16 2.29 -12.21
C GLU A 192 -4.30 1.85 -13.39
N LEU A 193 -3.54 0.78 -13.21
CA LEU A 193 -2.80 0.11 -14.26
C LEU A 193 -3.82 -0.61 -15.16
N ARG A 194 -4.38 0.11 -16.12
CA ARG A 194 -5.03 -0.53 -17.27
C ARG A 194 -3.96 -0.86 -18.28
N ILE A 195 -3.47 -2.10 -18.28
CA ILE A 195 -2.66 -2.58 -19.40
C ILE A 195 -3.63 -2.86 -20.55
N TYR A 196 -3.62 -1.95 -21.52
CA TYR A 196 -4.18 -2.20 -22.82
C TYR A 196 -3.23 -3.14 -23.55
N GLN A 197 -3.60 -4.41 -23.74
CA GLN A 197 -2.92 -5.29 -24.68
C GLN A 197 -3.39 -4.91 -26.09
N PRO A 198 -2.55 -4.33 -26.95
CA PRO A 198 -2.85 -4.23 -28.36
C PRO A 198 -2.55 -5.58 -29.00
N GLY A 199 -3.59 -6.33 -29.37
CA GLY A 199 -3.44 -7.47 -30.27
C GLY A 199 -4.05 -8.77 -29.79
N LEU A 200 -5.38 -8.85 -29.81
CA LEU A 200 -6.10 -10.08 -30.15
C LEU A 200 -7.22 -9.65 -31.09
N GLN A 201 -6.94 -9.74 -32.37
CA GLN A 201 -7.96 -9.88 -33.41
C GLN A 201 -8.40 -11.32 -33.48
#